data_bfedbf7267a108cd37acbe897e55dccf
#
_entry.id   bfedbf7267a108cd37acbe897e55dccf
#
_cell.length_a   1.000
_cell.length_b   1.000
_cell.length_c   1.000
_cell.angle_alpha   90.00
_cell.angle_beta   90.00
_cell.angle_gamma   90.00
#
_symmetry.space_group_name_H-M   'P 1'
#
loop_
_entity.id
_entity.type
_entity.pdbx_description
1 polymer ?
#
loop_
_entity_poly.entity_id
_entity_poly.type
_entity_poly.pdbx_seq_one_letter_code
_entity_poly.pdbx_strand_id
1 'polypeptide(L)'
;MVNINQNLKRGFEAQFPGTRVEAVGNGTDRGIQDLLVGKVDFAAVSRPLTAQEQGQGLTAVPVTTDAIAVVVTKANPFQEGLTSTQLADIFQGKINNWSAVGGSSATIRVINRPVISGTNKSFQELVLKGANFGTTPNITTLQRDATTPLLQALGTDGIGYATFAQVATQQTVRVVPVDGLTPDASAYPYQRQLFYVYKNPASPAVQAFLGYATSAQGQQALALGN
;
A
#
# COMPACT_ATOMS: atom_id res chain seq x y z
N MET A 1 -4.06 2.72 -2.00
CA MET A 1 -5.30 3.56 -2.05
C MET A 1 -5.62 4.15 -3.43
N VAL A 2 -4.67 4.44 -4.34
CA VAL A 2 -4.96 5.15 -5.61
C VAL A 2 -6.01 4.40 -6.45
N ASN A 3 -5.81 3.11 -6.76
CA ASN A 3 -6.78 2.32 -7.54
C ASN A 3 -8.13 2.20 -6.82
N ILE A 4 -8.12 1.97 -5.52
CA ILE A 4 -9.31 1.92 -4.66
C ILE A 4 -10.12 3.21 -4.79
N ASN A 5 -9.46 4.37 -4.63
CA ASN A 5 -10.11 5.66 -4.74
C ASN A 5 -10.69 5.89 -6.15
N GLN A 6 -9.95 5.50 -7.20
CA GLN A 6 -10.42 5.64 -8.58
C GLN A 6 -11.62 4.73 -8.90
N ASN A 7 -11.64 3.51 -8.38
CA ASN A 7 -12.74 2.59 -8.59
C ASN A 7 -14.02 3.05 -7.87
N LEU A 8 -13.88 3.47 -6.60
CA LEU A 8 -15.02 4.02 -5.84
C LEU A 8 -15.52 5.34 -6.43
N LYS A 9 -14.61 6.22 -6.86
CA LYS A 9 -14.97 7.45 -7.58
C LYS A 9 -15.83 7.15 -8.81
N ARG A 10 -15.33 6.29 -9.72
CA ARG A 10 -16.04 5.93 -10.95
C ARG A 10 -17.41 5.32 -10.67
N GLY A 11 -17.49 4.39 -9.72
CA GLY A 11 -18.74 3.76 -9.36
C GLY A 11 -19.73 4.73 -8.72
N PHE A 12 -19.27 5.62 -7.84
CA PHE A 12 -20.11 6.64 -7.21
C PHE A 12 -20.66 7.64 -8.24
N GLU A 13 -19.80 8.20 -9.10
CA GLU A 13 -20.20 9.15 -10.13
C GLU A 13 -21.16 8.54 -11.16
N ALA A 14 -21.00 7.23 -11.46
CA ALA A 14 -21.93 6.50 -12.33
C ALA A 14 -23.31 6.29 -11.68
N GLN A 15 -23.35 5.99 -10.37
CA GLN A 15 -24.59 5.76 -9.64
C GLN A 15 -25.33 7.07 -9.32
N PHE A 16 -24.60 8.16 -9.12
CA PHE A 16 -25.14 9.49 -8.75
C PHE A 16 -24.76 10.54 -9.79
N PRO A 17 -25.47 10.59 -10.95
CA PRO A 17 -25.19 11.56 -12.01
C PRO A 17 -25.22 13.00 -11.47
N GLY A 18 -24.27 13.82 -11.91
CA GLY A 18 -24.11 15.21 -11.44
C GLY A 18 -23.22 15.36 -10.21
N THR A 19 -22.77 14.26 -9.59
CA THR A 19 -21.74 14.32 -8.54
C THR A 19 -20.34 14.23 -9.14
N ARG A 20 -19.36 14.78 -8.43
CA ARG A 20 -17.94 14.71 -8.81
C ARG A 20 -17.08 14.48 -7.59
N VAL A 21 -16.16 13.53 -7.69
CA VAL A 21 -15.15 13.24 -6.66
C VAL A 21 -13.78 13.56 -7.22
N GLU A 22 -13.05 14.44 -6.57
CA GLU A 22 -11.66 14.72 -6.91
C GLU A 22 -10.73 13.98 -5.96
N ALA A 23 -9.84 13.17 -6.50
CA ALA A 23 -8.88 12.39 -5.73
C ALA A 23 -7.45 12.88 -5.98
N VAL A 24 -6.78 13.33 -4.92
CA VAL A 24 -5.38 13.79 -4.95
C VAL A 24 -4.53 12.82 -4.14
N GLY A 25 -3.47 12.32 -4.75
CA GLY A 25 -2.59 11.31 -4.14
C GLY A 25 -1.39 11.92 -3.41
N ASN A 26 -1.57 12.39 -2.17
CA ASN A 26 -0.52 13.02 -1.38
C ASN A 26 -0.04 12.17 -0.16
N GLY A 27 -0.57 10.95 0.01
CA GLY A 27 -0.29 10.10 1.16
C GLY A 27 -1.14 10.43 2.40
N THR A 28 -1.10 9.51 3.40
CA THR A 28 -1.95 9.54 4.59
C THR A 28 -1.81 10.82 5.40
N ASP A 29 -0.59 11.16 5.81
CA ASP A 29 -0.36 12.28 6.74
C ASP A 29 -0.73 13.62 6.10
N ARG A 30 -0.43 13.78 4.81
CA ARG A 30 -0.81 14.98 4.08
C ARG A 30 -2.31 15.07 3.89
N GLY A 31 -2.99 13.94 3.60
CA GLY A 31 -4.45 13.89 3.52
C GLY A 31 -5.12 14.31 4.82
N ILE A 32 -4.62 13.85 5.96
CA ILE A 32 -5.10 14.26 7.28
C ILE A 32 -4.89 15.75 7.52
N GLN A 33 -3.72 16.29 7.19
CA GLN A 33 -3.44 17.73 7.32
C GLN A 33 -4.36 18.57 6.44
N ASP A 34 -4.54 18.20 5.19
CA ASP A 34 -5.43 18.91 4.26
C ASP A 34 -6.91 18.85 4.72
N LEU A 35 -7.32 17.73 5.35
CA LEU A 35 -8.65 17.59 5.96
C LEU A 35 -8.83 18.51 7.19
N LEU A 36 -7.84 18.55 8.07
CA LEU A 36 -7.89 19.41 9.28
C LEU A 36 -8.03 20.89 8.95
N VAL A 37 -7.39 21.34 7.87
CA VAL A 37 -7.45 22.74 7.41
C VAL A 37 -8.58 22.99 6.39
N GLY A 38 -9.44 22.02 6.13
CA GLY A 38 -10.61 22.14 5.27
C GLY A 38 -10.33 22.25 3.76
N LYS A 39 -9.17 21.77 3.30
CA LYS A 39 -8.85 21.74 1.86
C LYS A 39 -9.48 20.56 1.13
N VAL A 40 -9.80 19.49 1.87
CA VAL A 40 -10.49 18.31 1.36
C VAL A 40 -11.63 17.95 2.29
N ASP A 41 -12.67 17.31 1.76
CA ASP A 41 -13.86 16.92 2.51
C ASP A 41 -13.65 15.64 3.31
N PHE A 42 -12.77 14.76 2.83
CA PHE A 42 -12.34 13.53 3.51
C PHE A 42 -10.95 13.08 3.03
N ALA A 43 -10.29 12.26 3.83
CA ALA A 43 -8.95 11.74 3.54
C ALA A 43 -8.95 10.21 3.43
N ALA A 44 -8.22 9.67 2.46
CA ALA A 44 -7.96 8.24 2.33
C ALA A 44 -6.71 7.86 3.14
N VAL A 45 -6.88 7.02 4.16
CA VAL A 45 -5.89 6.75 5.21
C VAL A 45 -5.59 5.26 5.29
N SER A 46 -4.33 4.89 5.38
CA SER A 46 -3.87 3.49 5.39
C SER A 46 -3.35 3.02 6.77
N ARG A 47 -3.74 3.68 7.82
CA ARG A 47 -3.50 3.35 9.21
C ARG A 47 -4.66 3.80 10.09
N PRO A 48 -4.81 3.27 11.32
CA PRO A 48 -5.72 3.84 12.30
C PRO A 48 -5.39 5.31 12.61
N LEU A 49 -6.40 6.06 13.07
CA LEU A 49 -6.20 7.40 13.62
C LEU A 49 -5.46 7.33 14.95
N THR A 50 -4.56 8.27 15.18
CA THR A 50 -3.98 8.49 16.50
C THR A 50 -5.00 9.09 17.48
N ALA A 51 -4.75 8.97 18.79
CA ALA A 51 -5.59 9.59 19.82
C ALA A 51 -5.70 11.11 19.64
N GLN A 52 -4.62 11.76 19.21
CA GLN A 52 -4.59 13.20 18.92
C GLN A 52 -5.52 13.55 17.75
N GLU A 53 -5.47 12.80 16.66
CA GLU A 53 -6.32 13.00 15.48
C GLU A 53 -7.81 12.79 15.82
N GLN A 54 -8.12 11.77 16.62
CA GLN A 54 -9.49 11.55 17.14
C GLN A 54 -9.94 12.71 18.01
N GLY A 55 -9.06 13.23 18.91
CA GLY A 55 -9.31 14.40 19.74
C GLY A 55 -9.55 15.69 18.94
N GLN A 56 -9.11 15.77 17.69
CA GLN A 56 -9.38 16.88 16.77
C GLN A 56 -10.70 16.74 16.01
N GLY A 57 -11.54 15.76 16.39
CA GLY A 57 -12.86 15.54 15.81
C GLY A 57 -12.85 14.74 14.51
N LEU A 58 -11.75 14.01 14.22
CA LEU A 58 -11.68 13.12 13.07
C LEU A 58 -12.33 11.76 13.38
N THR A 59 -13.05 11.24 12.42
CA THR A 59 -13.70 9.91 12.45
C THR A 59 -13.25 9.09 11.27
N ALA A 60 -12.85 7.84 11.51
CA ALA A 60 -12.43 6.89 10.50
C ALA A 60 -13.54 5.87 10.20
N VAL A 61 -13.84 5.68 8.92
CA VAL A 61 -14.74 4.64 8.41
C VAL A 61 -13.90 3.59 7.69
N PRO A 62 -13.89 2.32 8.13
CA PRO A 62 -13.18 1.27 7.44
C PRO A 62 -13.82 1.00 6.07
N VAL A 63 -12.99 0.91 5.02
CA VAL A 63 -13.46 0.73 3.63
C VAL A 63 -13.13 -0.66 3.14
N THR A 64 -11.88 -1.07 3.27
CA THR A 64 -11.41 -2.38 2.81
C THR A 64 -10.08 -2.73 3.47
N THR A 65 -9.69 -3.99 3.36
CA THR A 65 -8.36 -4.44 3.73
C THR A 65 -7.48 -4.50 2.48
N ASP A 66 -6.23 -4.10 2.60
CA ASP A 66 -5.20 -4.22 1.57
C ASP A 66 -4.00 -4.95 2.16
N ALA A 67 -3.22 -5.59 1.31
CA ALA A 67 -2.00 -6.27 1.71
C ALA A 67 -0.78 -5.63 1.03
N ILE A 68 0.37 -5.68 1.71
CA ILE A 68 1.65 -5.31 1.11
C ILE A 68 2.28 -6.57 0.53
N ALA A 69 2.33 -6.64 -0.80
CA ALA A 69 2.99 -7.73 -1.51
C ALA A 69 4.48 -7.45 -1.65
N VAL A 70 5.30 -8.44 -1.36
CA VAL A 70 6.72 -8.49 -1.72
C VAL A 70 6.83 -9.01 -3.14
N VAL A 71 7.57 -8.35 -4.01
CA VAL A 71 7.60 -8.66 -5.44
C VAL A 71 9.02 -8.73 -5.99
N VAL A 72 9.19 -9.65 -6.91
CA VAL A 72 10.33 -9.77 -7.82
C VAL A 72 9.80 -9.87 -9.25
N THR A 73 10.64 -9.67 -10.26
CA THR A 73 10.20 -9.94 -11.64
C THR A 73 10.07 -11.46 -11.89
N LYS A 74 9.31 -11.85 -12.90
CA LYS A 74 9.25 -13.26 -13.34
C LYS A 74 10.59 -13.76 -13.87
N ALA A 75 11.46 -12.86 -14.33
CA ALA A 75 12.82 -13.17 -14.78
C ALA A 75 13.83 -13.36 -13.63
N ASN A 76 13.45 -13.01 -12.38
CA ASN A 76 14.30 -13.26 -11.23
C ASN A 76 14.39 -14.78 -10.97
N PRO A 77 15.61 -15.37 -10.90
CA PRO A 77 15.78 -16.81 -10.70
C PRO A 77 15.41 -17.29 -9.29
N PHE A 78 15.27 -16.42 -8.31
CA PHE A 78 14.84 -16.76 -6.96
C PHE A 78 13.38 -17.23 -6.98
N GLN A 79 13.10 -18.50 -6.74
CA GLN A 79 11.76 -19.09 -6.78
C GLN A 79 11.19 -19.42 -5.40
N GLU A 80 12.01 -19.35 -4.36
CA GLU A 80 11.64 -19.68 -2.99
C GLU A 80 10.78 -18.58 -2.34
N GLY A 81 10.21 -18.89 -1.19
CA GLY A 81 9.64 -17.91 -0.27
C GLY A 81 10.69 -17.34 0.68
N LEU A 82 10.31 -16.35 1.44
CA LEU A 82 11.12 -15.76 2.51
C LEU A 82 10.43 -15.96 3.86
N THR A 83 11.20 -16.08 4.92
CA THR A 83 10.65 -15.89 6.26
C THR A 83 10.49 -14.38 6.54
N SER A 84 9.62 -14.03 7.49
CA SER A 84 9.47 -12.66 7.99
C SER A 84 10.81 -12.05 8.43
N THR A 85 11.66 -12.85 9.08
CA THR A 85 13.00 -12.42 9.52
C THR A 85 13.91 -12.14 8.33
N GLN A 86 13.99 -13.07 7.37
CA GLN A 86 14.81 -12.88 6.15
C GLN A 86 14.37 -11.63 5.37
N LEU A 87 13.05 -11.42 5.23
CA LEU A 87 12.52 -10.24 4.56
C LEU A 87 12.95 -8.95 5.27
N ALA A 88 12.81 -8.87 6.59
CA ALA A 88 13.25 -7.72 7.37
C ALA A 88 14.76 -7.49 7.24
N ASP A 89 15.57 -8.53 7.32
CA ASP A 89 17.02 -8.44 7.23
C ASP A 89 17.51 -8.02 5.83
N ILE A 90 16.82 -8.42 4.75
CA ILE A 90 17.06 -7.93 3.38
C ILE A 90 16.84 -6.41 3.32
N PHE A 91 15.68 -5.92 3.78
CA PHE A 91 15.34 -4.51 3.70
C PHE A 91 16.10 -3.63 4.72
N GLN A 92 16.71 -4.25 5.73
CA GLN A 92 17.64 -3.59 6.64
C GLN A 92 19.10 -3.64 6.15
N GLY A 93 19.39 -4.32 5.02
CA GLY A 93 20.73 -4.44 4.45
C GLY A 93 21.64 -5.46 5.13
N LYS A 94 21.11 -6.30 6.04
CA LYS A 94 21.87 -7.36 6.70
C LYS A 94 22.07 -8.57 5.81
N ILE A 95 21.10 -8.89 4.96
CA ILE A 95 21.19 -9.92 3.92
C ILE A 95 21.20 -9.19 2.57
N ASN A 96 22.27 -9.39 1.80
CA ASN A 96 22.49 -8.73 0.51
C ASN A 96 22.82 -9.68 -0.64
N ASN A 97 22.73 -10.98 -0.41
CA ASN A 97 22.99 -12.01 -1.43
C ASN A 97 21.86 -13.05 -1.42
N TRP A 98 21.33 -13.38 -2.59
CA TRP A 98 20.26 -14.35 -2.75
C TRP A 98 20.62 -15.76 -2.24
N SER A 99 21.92 -16.13 -2.25
CA SER A 99 22.36 -17.43 -1.72
C SER A 99 22.10 -17.60 -0.21
N ALA A 100 22.04 -16.50 0.53
CA ALA A 100 21.73 -16.54 1.97
C ALA A 100 20.26 -16.93 2.28
N VAL A 101 19.40 -16.91 1.26
CA VAL A 101 17.97 -17.24 1.37
C VAL A 101 17.54 -18.37 0.43
N GLY A 102 18.50 -19.16 -0.06
CA GLY A 102 18.23 -20.33 -0.91
C GLY A 102 18.25 -20.05 -2.41
N GLY A 103 18.58 -18.85 -2.83
CA GLY A 103 18.73 -18.50 -4.24
C GLY A 103 20.14 -18.71 -4.79
N SER A 104 20.37 -18.31 -6.03
CA SER A 104 21.69 -18.30 -6.67
C SER A 104 22.58 -17.22 -6.06
N SER A 105 23.92 -17.39 -6.17
CA SER A 105 24.87 -16.38 -5.70
C SER A 105 24.80 -15.12 -6.57
N ALA A 106 24.04 -14.13 -6.12
CA ALA A 106 23.88 -12.82 -6.75
C ALA A 106 23.49 -11.78 -5.70
N THR A 107 23.87 -10.52 -5.92
CA THR A 107 23.48 -9.42 -5.03
C THR A 107 21.98 -9.20 -5.08
N ILE A 108 21.34 -9.05 -3.92
CA ILE A 108 19.95 -8.61 -3.81
C ILE A 108 19.93 -7.08 -3.97
N ARG A 109 19.34 -6.57 -5.05
CA ARG A 109 19.05 -5.14 -5.17
C ARG A 109 17.70 -4.84 -4.54
N VAL A 110 17.68 -4.02 -3.51
CA VAL A 110 16.46 -3.60 -2.83
C VAL A 110 15.96 -2.29 -3.45
N ILE A 111 14.74 -2.31 -3.97
CA ILE A 111 14.08 -1.13 -4.53
C ILE A 111 13.07 -0.62 -3.50
N ASN A 112 13.44 0.46 -2.83
CA ASN A 112 12.64 1.07 -1.76
C ASN A 112 11.81 2.25 -2.28
N ARG A 113 10.71 2.56 -1.59
CA ARG A 113 9.86 3.73 -1.84
C ARG A 113 10.34 4.92 -1.00
N PRO A 114 10.09 6.16 -1.45
CA PRO A 114 10.43 7.34 -0.66
C PRO A 114 9.62 7.40 0.65
N VAL A 115 10.16 8.08 1.65
CA VAL A 115 9.56 8.18 3.01
C VAL A 115 8.16 8.82 3.04
N ILE A 116 7.80 9.60 2.01
CA ILE A 116 6.46 10.18 1.87
C ILE A 116 5.40 9.14 1.49
N SER A 117 5.82 7.94 1.07
CA SER A 117 4.93 6.86 0.66
C SER A 117 4.21 6.26 1.87
N GLY A 118 2.88 6.21 1.82
CA GLY A 118 2.09 5.47 2.81
C GLY A 118 2.40 3.96 2.81
N THR A 119 2.79 3.39 1.66
CA THR A 119 3.21 1.99 1.57
C THR A 119 4.59 1.77 2.19
N ASN A 120 5.53 2.74 2.07
CA ASN A 120 6.81 2.70 2.78
C ASN A 120 6.59 2.68 4.30
N LYS A 121 5.77 3.59 4.83
CA LYS A 121 5.46 3.65 6.26
C LYS A 121 4.82 2.35 6.76
N SER A 122 3.84 1.82 6.03
CA SER A 122 3.21 0.56 6.41
C SER A 122 4.18 -0.63 6.33
N PHE A 123 5.08 -0.66 5.35
CA PHE A 123 6.13 -1.68 5.29
C PHE A 123 7.08 -1.58 6.49
N GLN A 124 7.49 -0.36 6.85
CA GLN A 124 8.32 -0.11 8.02
C GLN A 124 7.63 -0.59 9.32
N GLU A 125 6.35 -0.31 9.48
CA GLU A 125 5.59 -0.74 10.67
C GLU A 125 5.36 -2.25 10.71
N LEU A 126 4.87 -2.83 9.61
CA LEU A 126 4.43 -4.23 9.58
C LEU A 126 5.59 -5.21 9.43
N VAL A 127 6.54 -4.91 8.53
CA VAL A 127 7.67 -5.80 8.19
C VAL A 127 8.87 -5.53 9.07
N LEU A 128 9.29 -4.26 9.18
CA LEU A 128 10.49 -3.89 9.95
C LEU A 128 10.20 -3.64 11.43
N LYS A 129 8.93 -3.77 11.87
CA LYS A 129 8.51 -3.53 13.26
C LYS A 129 8.96 -2.17 13.81
N GLY A 130 8.89 -1.14 12.96
CA GLY A 130 9.30 0.22 13.28
C GLY A 130 10.80 0.51 13.10
N ALA A 131 11.64 -0.49 12.81
CA ALA A 131 13.05 -0.29 12.53
C ALA A 131 13.26 0.44 11.19
N ASN A 132 14.42 1.06 11.02
CA ASN A 132 14.77 1.77 9.80
C ASN A 132 15.14 0.81 8.66
N PHE A 133 14.90 1.25 7.43
CA PHE A 133 15.50 0.64 6.25
C PHE A 133 17.02 0.77 6.30
N GLY A 134 17.72 -0.20 5.72
CA GLY A 134 19.16 -0.14 5.57
C GLY A 134 19.61 0.97 4.59
N THR A 135 20.89 1.34 4.71
CA THR A 135 21.54 2.34 3.86
C THR A 135 22.70 1.75 3.07
N THR A 136 22.76 0.43 2.94
CA THR A 136 23.80 -0.27 2.18
C THR A 136 23.69 0.02 0.68
N PRO A 137 24.78 -0.05 -0.09
CA PRO A 137 24.81 0.37 -1.51
C PRO A 137 23.84 -0.39 -2.42
N ASN A 138 23.39 -1.58 -2.02
CA ASN A 138 22.42 -2.39 -2.77
C ASN A 138 20.95 -1.96 -2.54
N ILE A 139 20.70 -0.98 -1.68
CA ILE A 139 19.36 -0.42 -1.41
C ILE A 139 19.21 0.91 -2.14
N THR A 140 18.28 0.98 -3.07
CA THR A 140 17.97 2.20 -3.83
C THR A 140 16.57 2.69 -3.45
N THR A 141 16.47 3.93 -3.00
CA THR A 141 15.19 4.58 -2.75
C THR A 141 14.78 5.40 -3.96
N LEU A 142 13.55 5.16 -4.46
CA LEU A 142 13.01 5.90 -5.60
C LEU A 142 12.69 7.34 -5.21
N GLN A 143 12.79 8.25 -6.17
CA GLN A 143 12.44 9.67 -5.97
C GLN A 143 10.93 9.91 -5.93
N ARG A 144 10.14 9.08 -6.62
CA ARG A 144 8.68 9.18 -6.71
C ARG A 144 8.00 7.97 -6.10
N ASP A 145 6.90 8.21 -5.39
CA ASP A 145 6.02 7.15 -4.89
C ASP A 145 5.09 6.67 -6.00
N ALA A 146 5.60 5.77 -6.85
CA ALA A 146 4.83 5.15 -7.92
C ALA A 146 5.20 3.67 -8.10
N THR A 147 4.21 2.83 -8.39
CA THR A 147 4.42 1.38 -8.54
C THR A 147 5.11 1.04 -9.85
N THR A 148 4.73 1.63 -10.98
CA THR A 148 5.33 1.34 -12.29
C THR A 148 6.86 1.53 -12.30
N PRO A 149 7.43 2.67 -11.86
CA PRO A 149 8.89 2.81 -11.78
C PRO A 149 9.54 1.78 -10.84
N LEU A 150 8.88 1.40 -9.75
CA LEU A 150 9.39 0.37 -8.85
C LEU A 150 9.51 -0.97 -9.58
N LEU A 151 8.45 -1.41 -10.26
CA LEU A 151 8.45 -2.68 -10.99
C LEU A 151 9.49 -2.70 -12.12
N GLN A 152 9.68 -1.58 -12.82
CA GLN A 152 10.71 -1.44 -13.86
C GLN A 152 12.13 -1.52 -13.31
N ALA A 153 12.34 -0.99 -12.10
CA ALA A 153 13.66 -0.98 -11.44
C ALA A 153 14.09 -2.35 -10.91
N LEU A 154 13.17 -3.32 -10.76
CA LEU A 154 13.50 -4.64 -10.18
C LEU A 154 14.54 -5.41 -10.99
N GLY A 155 14.49 -5.40 -12.33
CA GLY A 155 15.40 -6.21 -13.15
C GLY A 155 15.32 -7.69 -12.82
N THR A 156 16.46 -8.40 -12.92
CA THR A 156 16.55 -9.85 -12.67
C THR A 156 17.02 -10.21 -11.26
N ASP A 157 17.45 -9.25 -10.48
CA ASP A 157 18.09 -9.43 -9.16
C ASP A 157 17.42 -8.59 -8.05
N GLY A 158 16.43 -7.78 -8.41
CA GLY A 158 15.76 -6.86 -7.50
C GLY A 158 14.61 -7.47 -6.74
N ILE A 159 14.39 -6.92 -5.54
CA ILE A 159 13.23 -7.14 -4.68
C ILE A 159 12.62 -5.79 -4.31
N GLY A 160 11.30 -5.73 -4.26
CA GLY A 160 10.57 -4.53 -3.87
C GLY A 160 9.23 -4.89 -3.23
N TYR A 161 8.41 -3.89 -2.98
CA TYR A 161 7.09 -4.08 -2.39
C TYR A 161 6.06 -3.08 -2.94
N ALA A 162 4.82 -3.51 -3.00
CA ALA A 162 3.69 -2.70 -3.46
C ALA A 162 2.40 -3.13 -2.75
N THR A 163 1.32 -2.37 -2.93
CA THR A 163 0.00 -2.84 -2.53
C THR A 163 -0.40 -4.01 -3.42
N PHE A 164 -0.98 -5.05 -2.85
CA PHE A 164 -1.32 -6.27 -3.59
C PHE A 164 -2.26 -5.98 -4.76
N ALA A 165 -3.27 -5.14 -4.56
CA ALA A 165 -4.19 -4.72 -5.62
C ALA A 165 -3.48 -4.10 -6.87
N GLN A 166 -2.28 -3.55 -6.73
CA GLN A 166 -1.51 -2.97 -7.85
C GLN A 166 -0.67 -3.98 -8.61
N VAL A 167 -0.44 -5.16 -8.05
CA VAL A 167 0.46 -6.17 -8.62
C VAL A 167 -0.21 -7.51 -8.88
N ALA A 168 -1.39 -7.76 -8.35
CA ALA A 168 -2.12 -9.02 -8.48
C ALA A 168 -2.34 -9.46 -9.94
N THR A 169 -2.57 -8.50 -10.84
CA THR A 169 -2.81 -8.76 -12.27
C THR A 169 -1.60 -8.48 -13.17
N GLN A 170 -0.47 -8.08 -12.59
CA GLN A 170 0.73 -7.75 -13.36
C GLN A 170 1.40 -9.01 -13.93
N GLN A 171 1.66 -8.99 -15.23
CA GLN A 171 2.23 -10.14 -15.93
C GLN A 171 3.77 -10.20 -15.85
N THR A 172 4.42 -9.12 -15.45
CA THR A 172 5.89 -8.99 -15.44
C THR A 172 6.52 -9.35 -14.10
N VAL A 173 5.74 -9.37 -13.03
CA VAL A 173 6.20 -9.66 -11.68
C VAL A 173 5.47 -10.85 -11.08
N ARG A 174 6.04 -11.40 -10.02
CA ARG A 174 5.39 -12.37 -9.15
C ARG A 174 5.56 -11.95 -7.68
N VAL A 175 4.61 -12.38 -6.89
CA VAL A 175 4.65 -12.22 -5.44
C VAL A 175 5.60 -13.26 -4.84
N VAL A 176 6.41 -12.85 -3.87
CA VAL A 176 7.23 -13.74 -3.04
C VAL A 176 6.41 -14.11 -1.81
N PRO A 177 6.15 -15.40 -1.58
CA PRO A 177 5.49 -15.84 -0.34
C PRO A 177 6.33 -15.48 0.89
N VAL A 178 5.66 -15.10 1.99
CA VAL A 178 6.31 -14.85 3.26
C VAL A 178 5.73 -15.78 4.31
N ASP A 179 6.58 -16.50 5.01
CA ASP A 179 6.21 -17.58 5.94
C ASP A 179 5.24 -18.60 5.29
N GLY A 180 5.43 -18.87 3.99
CA GLY A 180 4.59 -19.77 3.20
C GLY A 180 3.24 -19.19 2.77
N LEU A 181 2.95 -17.93 3.06
CA LEU A 181 1.67 -17.28 2.76
C LEU A 181 1.83 -16.21 1.65
N THR A 182 0.79 -16.03 0.85
CA THR A 182 0.65 -14.97 -0.14
C THR A 182 -0.42 -13.96 0.29
N PRO A 183 -0.43 -12.73 -0.26
CA PRO A 183 -1.31 -11.64 0.19
C PRO A 183 -2.83 -11.91 0.11
N ASP A 184 -3.25 -12.89 -0.68
CA ASP A 184 -4.64 -13.36 -0.78
C ASP A 184 -5.08 -14.25 0.40
N ALA A 185 -4.14 -14.80 1.16
CA ALA A 185 -4.46 -15.59 2.33
C ALA A 185 -4.90 -14.69 3.51
N SER A 186 -5.98 -15.04 4.19
CA SER A 186 -6.49 -14.27 5.33
C SER A 186 -5.49 -14.16 6.50
N ALA A 187 -4.59 -15.15 6.65
CA ALA A 187 -3.54 -15.17 7.66
C ALA A 187 -2.24 -14.45 7.23
N TYR A 188 -2.21 -13.81 6.04
CA TYR A 188 -1.01 -13.10 5.60
C TYR A 188 -0.65 -11.96 6.56
N PRO A 189 0.62 -11.88 7.04
CA PRO A 189 0.95 -11.00 8.17
C PRO A 189 0.98 -9.51 7.84
N TYR A 190 1.05 -9.14 6.56
CA TYR A 190 1.23 -7.75 6.13
C TYR A 190 -0.02 -7.15 5.52
N GLN A 191 -1.17 -7.44 6.14
CA GLN A 191 -2.44 -6.80 5.82
C GLN A 191 -2.62 -5.51 6.62
N ARG A 192 -3.34 -4.55 6.03
CA ARG A 192 -3.69 -3.28 6.66
C ARG A 192 -5.13 -2.91 6.32
N GLN A 193 -5.83 -2.36 7.30
CA GLN A 193 -7.12 -1.74 7.08
C GLN A 193 -6.95 -0.38 6.42
N LEU A 194 -7.77 -0.09 5.42
CA LEU A 194 -7.86 1.20 4.77
C LEU A 194 -9.11 1.91 5.21
N PHE A 195 -9.01 3.21 5.43
CA PHE A 195 -10.09 4.04 5.97
C PHE A 195 -10.34 5.26 5.09
N TYR A 196 -11.57 5.75 5.07
CA TYR A 196 -11.87 7.13 4.81
C TYR A 196 -12.09 7.86 6.11
N VAL A 197 -11.44 9.02 6.25
CA VAL A 197 -11.49 9.85 7.45
C VAL A 197 -12.15 11.16 7.10
N TYR A 198 -13.07 11.61 7.94
CA TYR A 198 -13.73 12.90 7.81
C TYR A 198 -13.72 13.64 9.15
N LYS A 199 -13.97 14.95 9.11
CA LYS A 199 -14.11 15.78 10.32
C LYS A 199 -15.59 15.91 10.67
N ASN A 200 -15.93 15.67 11.94
CA ASN A 200 -17.32 15.80 12.43
C ASN A 200 -17.79 17.25 12.48
N PRO A 201 -19.06 17.52 12.10
CA PRO A 201 -20.00 16.61 11.46
C PRO A 201 -19.69 16.40 9.97
N ALA A 202 -19.96 15.20 9.45
CA ALA A 202 -19.82 14.93 8.02
C ALA A 202 -20.84 15.72 7.20
N SER A 203 -20.42 16.33 6.10
CA SER A 203 -21.34 16.96 5.14
C SER A 203 -22.23 15.91 4.46
N PRO A 204 -23.42 16.29 3.93
CA PRO A 204 -24.27 15.36 3.19
C PRO A 204 -23.55 14.69 2.01
N ALA A 205 -22.66 15.38 1.31
CA ALA A 205 -21.87 14.84 0.22
C ALA A 205 -20.89 13.76 0.70
N VAL A 206 -20.20 13.99 1.82
CA VAL A 206 -19.31 13.01 2.46
C VAL A 206 -20.11 11.79 2.91
N GLN A 207 -21.26 11.99 3.56
CA GLN A 207 -22.13 10.88 3.99
C GLN A 207 -22.59 10.03 2.81
N ALA A 208 -22.99 10.64 1.71
CA ALA A 208 -23.40 9.95 0.50
C ALA A 208 -22.26 9.10 -0.10
N PHE A 209 -21.05 9.67 -0.21
CA PHE A 209 -19.89 8.94 -0.72
C PHE A 209 -19.47 7.80 0.21
N LEU A 210 -19.42 8.02 1.53
CA LEU A 210 -19.07 6.99 2.51
C LEU A 210 -20.11 5.87 2.54
N GLY A 211 -21.40 6.21 2.47
CA GLY A 211 -22.49 5.24 2.36
C GLY A 211 -22.35 4.37 1.12
N TYR A 212 -22.00 4.95 -0.03
CA TYR A 212 -21.68 4.19 -1.24
C TYR A 212 -20.45 3.31 -1.04
N ALA A 213 -19.34 3.88 -0.57
CA ALA A 213 -18.08 3.15 -0.42
C ALA A 213 -18.18 1.89 0.46
N THR A 214 -19.07 1.92 1.46
CA THR A 214 -19.32 0.79 2.37
C THR A 214 -20.51 -0.09 1.95
N SER A 215 -21.26 0.28 0.89
CA SER A 215 -22.35 -0.51 0.35
C SER A 215 -21.88 -1.74 -0.43
N ALA A 216 -22.78 -2.69 -0.69
CA ALA A 216 -22.48 -3.85 -1.53
C ALA A 216 -22.01 -3.45 -2.94
N GLN A 217 -22.59 -2.40 -3.54
CA GLN A 217 -22.18 -1.90 -4.86
C GLN A 217 -20.77 -1.28 -4.83
N GLY A 218 -20.46 -0.49 -3.80
CA GLY A 218 -19.11 0.06 -3.60
C GLY A 218 -18.06 -1.04 -3.41
N GLN A 219 -18.38 -2.07 -2.63
CA GLN A 219 -17.50 -3.22 -2.44
C GLN A 219 -17.31 -4.04 -3.74
N GLN A 220 -18.35 -4.17 -4.57
CA GLN A 220 -18.22 -4.76 -5.91
C GLN A 220 -17.32 -3.90 -6.83
N ALA A 221 -17.44 -2.56 -6.78
CA ALA A 221 -16.60 -1.67 -7.55
C ALA A 221 -15.11 -1.82 -7.19
N LEU A 222 -14.79 -2.11 -5.92
CA LEU A 222 -13.43 -2.43 -5.48
C LEU A 222 -12.93 -3.74 -6.07
N ALA A 223 -13.77 -4.78 -6.11
CA ALA A 223 -13.40 -6.10 -6.61
C ALA A 223 -13.21 -6.12 -8.14
N LEU A 224 -14.00 -5.35 -8.90
CA LEU A 224 -13.93 -5.27 -10.37
C LEU A 224 -12.77 -4.44 -10.89
N GLY A 225 -12.11 -3.66 -10.06
CA GLY A 225 -10.98 -2.82 -10.44
C GLY A 225 -9.60 -3.49 -10.30
N ASN A 226 -9.59 -4.80 -10.04
CA ASN A 226 -8.37 -5.63 -9.93
C ASN A 226 -8.08 -6.36 -11.22
#